data_12589ce3d2f6d9a837b2be708833c9cb
#
_entry.id   12589ce3d2f6d9a837b2be708833c9cb
#
_cell.length_a   1.000
_cell.length_b   1.000
_cell.length_c   1.000
_cell.angle_alpha   90.00
_cell.angle_beta   90.00
_cell.angle_gamma   90.00
#
_symmetry.space_group_name_H-M   'P 1'
#
loop_
_entity.id
_entity.type
_entity.pdbx_description
1 polymer ?
#
loop_
_entity_poly.entity_id
_entity_poly.type
_entity_poly.pdbx_seq_one_letter_code
_entity_poly.pdbx_strand_id
1 'polypeptide(L)'
;SSVDTGKAPTSDIPEARFLANEVATIINGKPMVLSTETLFGIPTTAHILGGACMGTSVENGVIDSNNKVFGYNNMYVCDGSMISANPGVNPSLSITAIAERAMSKIPNK
;
A
#
# COMPACT_ATOMS: atom_id res chain seq x y z
N SER A 1 -1.09 14.20 -3.53
CA SER A 1 0.22 14.00 -2.88
C SER A 1 1.30 14.72 -3.69
N SER A 2 2.17 15.43 -3.01
CA SER A 2 3.38 16.02 -3.63
C SER A 2 4.47 14.94 -3.73
N VAL A 3 5.25 14.96 -4.80
CA VAL A 3 6.42 14.11 -4.97
C VAL A 3 7.64 15.00 -4.81
N ASP A 4 8.38 14.83 -3.73
CA ASP A 4 9.59 15.62 -3.46
C ASP A 4 10.77 15.18 -4.34
N THR A 5 10.90 13.88 -4.55
CA THR A 5 11.97 13.30 -5.37
C THR A 5 11.45 12.08 -6.11
N GLY A 6 11.93 11.86 -7.32
CA GLY A 6 11.58 10.71 -8.13
C GLY A 6 10.50 10.99 -9.18
N LYS A 7 10.09 9.93 -9.87
CA LYS A 7 9.08 9.98 -10.93
C LYS A 7 7.68 9.87 -10.32
N ALA A 8 6.79 10.79 -10.67
CA ALA A 8 5.40 10.71 -10.24
C ALA A 8 4.74 9.40 -10.72
N PRO A 9 3.82 8.82 -9.93
CA PRO A 9 3.06 7.67 -10.36
C PRO A 9 2.21 8.02 -11.60
N THR A 10 2.09 7.07 -12.52
CA THR A 10 1.27 7.22 -13.71
C THR A 10 -0.10 6.56 -13.49
N SER A 11 -1.14 7.11 -14.09
CA SER A 11 -2.49 6.53 -14.06
C SER A 11 -2.67 5.38 -15.06
N ASP A 12 -1.71 5.14 -15.94
CA ASP A 12 -1.80 4.13 -16.99
C ASP A 12 -0.59 3.18 -16.93
N ILE A 13 -0.90 1.88 -16.97
CA ILE A 13 0.06 0.78 -17.12
C ILE A 13 -0.29 0.09 -18.45
N PRO A 14 0.46 0.35 -19.53
CA PRO A 14 0.15 -0.15 -20.88
C PRO A 14 -0.02 -1.67 -20.93
N GLU A 15 0.82 -2.42 -20.21
CA GLU A 15 0.78 -3.88 -20.15
C GLU A 15 -0.50 -4.40 -19.51
N ALA A 16 -0.94 -3.75 -18.43
CA ALA A 16 -2.20 -4.10 -17.74
C ALA A 16 -3.41 -3.82 -18.64
N ARG A 17 -3.39 -2.72 -19.38
CA ARG A 17 -4.44 -2.38 -20.34
C ARG A 17 -4.49 -3.37 -21.50
N PHE A 18 -3.33 -3.75 -22.05
CA PHE A 18 -3.25 -4.76 -23.07
C PHE A 18 -3.86 -6.09 -22.59
N LEU A 19 -3.44 -6.58 -21.43
CA LEU A 19 -3.97 -7.81 -20.84
C LEU A 19 -5.50 -7.74 -20.60
N ALA A 20 -5.97 -6.61 -20.08
CA ALA A 20 -7.42 -6.41 -19.85
C ALA A 20 -8.23 -6.48 -21.14
N ASN A 21 -7.73 -5.93 -22.25
CA ASN A 21 -8.38 -6.00 -23.55
C ASN A 21 -8.38 -7.43 -24.13
N GLU A 22 -7.28 -8.17 -24.00
CA GLU A 22 -7.22 -9.58 -24.42
C GLU A 22 -8.22 -10.44 -23.64
N VAL A 23 -8.27 -10.31 -22.33
CA VAL A 23 -9.23 -11.02 -21.49
C VAL A 23 -10.66 -10.62 -21.87
N ALA A 24 -10.94 -9.35 -22.05
CA ALA A 24 -12.27 -8.87 -22.44
C ALA A 24 -12.73 -9.48 -23.78
N THR A 25 -11.82 -9.64 -24.73
CA THR A 25 -12.11 -10.30 -26.02
C THR A 25 -12.48 -11.76 -25.82
N ILE A 26 -11.74 -12.49 -24.97
CA ILE A 26 -11.97 -13.91 -24.71
C ILE A 26 -13.33 -14.15 -24.02
N ILE A 27 -13.68 -13.31 -23.05
CA ILE A 27 -14.93 -13.48 -22.27
C ILE A 27 -16.12 -12.70 -22.85
N ASN A 28 -15.95 -12.08 -24.01
CA ASN A 28 -16.94 -11.19 -24.65
C ASN A 28 -17.41 -10.07 -23.70
N GLY A 29 -16.48 -9.51 -22.92
CA GLY A 29 -16.71 -8.46 -21.93
C GLY A 29 -16.21 -7.09 -22.40
N LYS A 30 -16.32 -6.10 -21.50
CA LYS A 30 -15.72 -4.77 -21.68
C LYS A 30 -14.79 -4.47 -20.53
N PRO A 31 -13.53 -4.05 -20.76
CA PRO A 31 -12.67 -3.61 -19.70
C PRO A 31 -13.23 -2.33 -19.07
N MET A 32 -13.29 -2.28 -17.75
CA MET A 32 -13.77 -1.12 -16.99
C MET A 32 -12.58 -0.48 -16.26
N VAL A 33 -12.41 0.82 -16.45
CA VAL A 33 -11.41 1.64 -15.75
C VAL A 33 -12.17 2.69 -14.93
N LEU A 34 -11.63 3.05 -13.77
CA LEU A 34 -12.21 4.13 -12.98
C LEU A 34 -12.25 5.43 -13.79
N SER A 35 -13.41 6.08 -13.80
CA SER A 35 -13.63 7.30 -14.58
C SER A 35 -12.68 8.44 -14.19
N THR A 36 -12.25 8.50 -12.94
CA THR A 36 -11.25 9.45 -12.44
C THR A 36 -9.88 9.26 -13.08
N GLU A 37 -9.45 8.02 -13.30
CA GLU A 37 -8.20 7.70 -14.00
C GLU A 37 -8.28 8.07 -15.47
N THR A 38 -9.42 7.77 -16.10
CA THR A 38 -9.63 8.02 -17.54
C THR A 38 -9.79 9.51 -17.86
N LEU A 39 -10.53 10.27 -17.03
CA LEU A 39 -10.87 11.67 -17.31
C LEU A 39 -9.82 12.66 -16.80
N PHE A 40 -9.16 12.36 -15.70
CA PHE A 40 -8.26 13.30 -15.03
C PHE A 40 -6.80 12.81 -14.97
N GLY A 41 -6.51 11.60 -15.43
CA GLY A 41 -5.17 11.02 -15.37
C GLY A 41 -4.63 10.87 -13.94
N ILE A 42 -5.53 10.76 -12.95
CA ILE A 42 -5.18 10.68 -11.53
C ILE A 42 -5.10 9.22 -11.14
N PRO A 43 -3.91 8.71 -10.74
CA PRO A 43 -3.78 7.34 -10.26
C PRO A 43 -4.57 7.18 -8.96
N THR A 44 -5.34 6.09 -8.88
CA THR A 44 -6.14 5.74 -7.70
C THR A 44 -5.66 4.43 -7.10
N THR A 45 -5.77 4.30 -5.79
CA THR A 45 -5.46 3.07 -5.07
C THR A 45 -6.39 2.91 -3.87
N ALA A 46 -6.78 1.67 -3.60
CA ALA A 46 -7.52 1.31 -2.40
C ALA A 46 -6.57 1.05 -1.20
N HIS A 47 -5.28 0.85 -1.46
CA HIS A 47 -4.28 0.57 -0.45
C HIS A 47 -3.14 1.60 -0.55
N ILE A 48 -3.22 2.61 0.30
CA ILE A 48 -2.14 3.59 0.45
C ILE A 48 -1.05 2.93 1.31
N LEU A 49 0.14 2.78 0.73
CA LEU A 49 1.27 2.13 1.39
C LEU A 49 2.34 3.16 1.76
N GLY A 50 3.12 2.84 2.81
CA GLY A 50 4.21 3.70 3.27
C GLY A 50 3.75 4.88 4.13
N GLY A 51 4.71 5.60 4.68
CA GLY A 51 4.50 6.73 5.58
C GLY A 51 4.82 6.43 7.04
N ALA A 52 4.54 5.21 7.55
CA ALA A 52 4.93 4.76 8.88
C ALA A 52 5.88 3.57 8.81
N CYS A 53 6.98 3.74 8.07
CA CYS A 53 7.93 2.68 7.81
C CYS A 53 8.66 2.21 9.09
N MET A 54 8.97 0.91 9.13
CA MET A 54 9.79 0.34 10.21
C MET A 54 11.22 0.83 10.14
N GLY A 55 11.80 1.12 11.31
CA GLY A 55 13.19 1.50 11.46
C GLY A 55 13.79 0.92 12.73
N THR A 56 15.10 1.15 12.90
CA THR A 56 15.84 0.78 14.12
C THR A 56 15.84 1.90 15.14
N SER A 57 15.53 3.12 14.70
CA SER A 57 15.47 4.32 15.54
C SER A 57 14.53 5.36 14.94
N VAL A 58 14.24 6.41 15.71
CA VAL A 58 13.39 7.53 15.28
C VAL A 58 13.95 8.31 14.08
N GLU A 59 15.25 8.22 13.83
CA GLU A 59 15.91 8.91 12.71
C GLU A 59 15.66 8.20 11.37
N ASN A 60 15.33 6.90 11.38
CA ASN A 60 15.21 6.11 10.16
C ASN A 60 13.89 5.35 10.03
N GLY A 61 12.95 5.57 10.95
CA GLY A 61 11.61 4.99 10.89
C GLY A 61 10.63 5.64 11.84
N VAL A 62 9.36 5.31 11.67
CA VAL A 62 8.26 5.77 12.52
C VAL A 62 7.91 4.74 13.58
N ILE A 63 8.05 3.46 13.25
CA ILE A 63 7.74 2.31 14.10
C ILE A 63 8.93 1.37 14.21
N ASP A 64 8.97 0.65 15.31
CA ASP A 64 9.94 -0.45 15.51
C ASP A 64 9.48 -1.76 14.85
N SER A 65 10.28 -2.81 14.99
CA SER A 65 9.98 -4.15 14.47
C SER A 65 8.76 -4.83 15.12
N ASN A 66 8.20 -4.26 16.18
CA ASN A 66 6.98 -4.70 16.84
C ASN A 66 5.76 -3.81 16.50
N ASN A 67 5.88 -2.97 15.48
CA ASN A 67 4.87 -2.01 15.04
C ASN A 67 4.58 -0.88 16.05
N LYS A 68 5.40 -0.74 17.11
CA LYS A 68 5.25 0.30 18.11
C LYS A 68 5.82 1.62 17.61
N VAL A 69 5.10 2.71 17.77
CA VAL A 69 5.55 4.05 17.38
C VAL A 69 6.65 4.54 18.31
N PHE A 70 7.76 5.01 17.77
CA PHE A 70 8.86 5.58 18.55
C PHE A 70 8.39 6.78 19.37
N GLY A 71 8.82 6.85 20.62
CA GLY A 71 8.46 7.93 21.54
C GLY A 71 7.07 7.82 22.17
N TYR A 72 6.26 6.82 21.83
CA TYR A 72 4.93 6.61 22.39
C TYR A 72 4.82 5.26 23.10
N ASN A 73 4.15 5.21 24.25
CA ASN A 73 4.07 4.00 25.06
C ASN A 73 2.95 3.15 24.55
N ASN A 74 1.94 3.21 24.10
CA ASN A 74 0.84 2.30 23.75
C ASN A 74 0.24 2.61 22.36
N MET A 75 1.10 3.07 21.43
CA MET A 75 0.68 3.42 20.08
C MET A 75 1.34 2.46 19.09
N TYR A 76 0.53 1.86 18.24
CA TYR A 76 0.94 0.89 17.23
C TYR A 76 0.36 1.26 15.86
N VAL A 77 1.07 0.93 14.79
CA VAL A 77 0.59 1.07 13.42
C VAL A 77 0.39 -0.32 12.84
N CYS A 78 -0.84 -0.62 12.41
CA CYS A 78 -1.25 -1.94 11.93
C CYS A 78 -2.01 -1.88 10.61
N ASP A 79 -1.72 -0.91 9.77
CA ASP A 79 -2.35 -0.70 8.47
C ASP A 79 -1.33 -0.66 7.32
N GLY A 80 -1.78 -0.33 6.12
CA GLY A 80 -0.93 -0.27 4.92
C GLY A 80 0.23 0.71 5.02
N SER A 81 0.17 1.70 5.92
CA SER A 81 1.25 2.68 6.09
C SER A 81 2.57 2.09 6.59
N MET A 82 2.53 0.92 7.25
CA MET A 82 3.72 0.18 7.69
C MET A 82 4.46 -0.55 6.56
N ILE A 83 3.84 -0.71 5.39
CA ILE A 83 4.43 -1.39 4.23
C ILE A 83 5.32 -0.41 3.48
N SER A 84 6.62 -0.62 3.52
CA SER A 84 7.62 0.33 3.01
C SER A 84 7.82 0.30 1.50
N ALA A 85 7.35 -0.75 0.82
CA ALA A 85 7.53 -0.93 -0.62
C ALA A 85 6.31 -1.62 -1.22
N ASN A 86 6.09 -1.41 -2.52
CA ASN A 86 5.03 -2.09 -3.24
C ASN A 86 5.33 -3.60 -3.36
N PRO A 87 4.50 -4.50 -2.79
CA PRO A 87 4.73 -5.94 -2.85
C PRO A 87 4.45 -6.57 -4.22
N GLY A 88 3.99 -5.81 -5.21
CA GLY A 88 3.62 -6.30 -6.54
C GLY A 88 2.31 -7.10 -6.61
N VAL A 89 1.63 -7.26 -5.48
CA VAL A 89 0.35 -7.95 -5.33
C VAL A 89 -0.55 -7.19 -4.36
N ASN A 90 -1.83 -7.58 -4.28
CA ASN A 90 -2.75 -7.00 -3.29
C ASN A 90 -2.17 -7.17 -1.86
N PRO A 91 -1.99 -6.09 -1.10
CA PRO A 91 -1.28 -6.12 0.19
C PRO A 91 -2.13 -6.58 1.38
N SER A 92 -3.42 -6.85 1.21
CA SER A 92 -4.34 -7.16 2.32
C SER A 92 -3.85 -8.29 3.20
N LEU A 93 -3.36 -9.39 2.61
CA LEU A 93 -2.84 -10.54 3.36
C LEU A 93 -1.59 -10.15 4.16
N SER A 94 -0.67 -9.41 3.55
CA SER A 94 0.56 -8.94 4.21
C SER A 94 0.25 -8.00 5.37
N ILE A 95 -0.70 -7.06 5.17
CA ILE A 95 -1.14 -6.14 6.21
C ILE A 95 -1.73 -6.91 7.38
N THR A 96 -2.64 -7.86 7.12
CA THR A 96 -3.27 -8.68 8.16
C THR A 96 -2.24 -9.50 8.93
N ALA A 97 -1.33 -10.19 8.25
CA ALA A 97 -0.31 -11.00 8.89
C ALA A 97 0.62 -10.19 9.81
N ILE A 98 1.03 -8.99 9.38
CA ILE A 98 1.87 -8.12 10.21
C ILE A 98 1.07 -7.56 11.39
N ALA A 99 -0.20 -7.20 11.19
CA ALA A 99 -1.09 -6.72 12.25
C ALA A 99 -1.33 -7.79 13.31
N GLU A 100 -1.63 -9.03 12.93
CA GLU A 100 -1.77 -10.17 13.86
C GLU A 100 -0.48 -10.43 14.64
N ARG A 101 0.66 -10.40 13.95
CA ARG A 101 1.95 -10.53 14.61
C ARG A 101 2.18 -9.40 15.64
N ALA A 102 1.83 -8.16 15.32
CA ALA A 102 1.93 -7.05 16.27
C ALA A 102 1.02 -7.26 17.48
N MET A 103 -0.23 -7.65 17.24
CA MET A 103 -1.22 -7.93 18.30
C MET A 103 -0.76 -9.07 19.23
N SER A 104 -0.14 -10.12 18.70
CA SER A 104 0.36 -11.24 19.53
C SER A 104 1.47 -10.86 20.51
N LYS A 105 2.10 -9.70 20.31
CA LYS A 105 3.17 -9.17 21.18
C LYS A 105 2.68 -8.21 22.25
N ILE A 106 1.43 -7.79 22.20
CA ILE A 106 0.82 -6.92 23.21
C ILE A 106 0.48 -7.80 24.43
N PRO A 107 0.99 -7.46 25.63
CA PRO A 107 0.70 -8.24 26.83
C PRO A 107 -0.79 -8.25 27.15
N ASN A 108 -1.30 -9.40 27.52
CA ASN A 108 -2.62 -9.51 28.12
C ASN A 108 -2.66 -8.74 29.46
N LYS A 109 -3.75 -8.05 29.72
CA LYS A 109 -3.97 -7.40 31.02
C LYS A 109 -4.21 -8.43 32.11
#